data_90fdd44f7b43c058af6bd67d6902c977
#
_entry.id   90fdd44f7b43c058af6bd67d6902c977
#
_cell.length_a   1.000
_cell.length_b   1.000
_cell.length_c   1.000
_cell.angle_alpha   90.00
_cell.angle_beta   90.00
_cell.angle_gamma   90.00
#
_symmetry.space_group_name_H-M   'P 1'
#
loop_
_entity.id
_entity.type
_entity.pdbx_description
1 polymer ?
#
loop_
_entity_poly.entity_id
_entity_poly.type
_entity_poly.pdbx_seq_one_letter_code
_entity_poly.pdbx_strand_id
1 'polypeptide(L)'
;MSCPRENRERAEELLVCSRGVLARSSAGRLRPEPECELRTCFQRDIDRIIHCKSFRRLKHKTQVFLQPEGDHYRTRLTHTLEVARIARTISRALMLNEDLTEAIALGHDLGHTPFGHAGERALNDIFPGGFRHYEQSLRVVDRLEKDGRGLNLCNETRIGILNHTTGIPRGSLEADVVRLSDRIAYINHDLDDAERAGILAPGDEPEIIRERLGVRNSERINSIVTDVIETSAELDVILMSPDITEAVQVFTDFMYAEVYKNPVAKGEESKVGNILYSIWECYVNHPEKLPADYRAIADEEGIERAATDYVSGMTDKYVMDVYYDLFIPKSWQVR
;
A
#
# COMPACT_ATOMS: atom_id res chain seq x y z
N MET A 1 37.50 -12.77 -9.09
CA MET A 1 36.22 -13.50 -8.84
C MET A 1 35.10 -12.49 -8.97
N SER A 2 34.00 -12.83 -9.64
CA SER A 2 32.80 -11.98 -9.69
C SER A 2 32.22 -11.83 -8.28
N CYS A 3 31.68 -10.65 -7.94
CA CYS A 3 31.03 -10.43 -6.66
C CYS A 3 29.63 -11.10 -6.63
N PRO A 4 29.03 -11.37 -5.44
CA PRO A 4 27.72 -12.02 -5.32
C PRO A 4 26.61 -11.30 -6.13
N ARG A 5 26.61 -9.96 -6.19
CA ARG A 5 25.71 -9.17 -7.00
C ARG A 5 25.79 -9.54 -8.48
N GLU A 6 27.00 -9.55 -9.04
CA GLU A 6 27.20 -9.87 -10.47
C GLU A 6 26.75 -11.28 -10.81
N ASN A 7 26.95 -12.24 -9.89
CA ASN A 7 26.45 -13.61 -10.06
C ASN A 7 24.91 -13.63 -10.10
N ARG A 8 24.26 -12.83 -9.26
CA ARG A 8 22.80 -12.73 -9.25
C ARG A 8 22.27 -12.08 -10.53
N GLU A 9 22.88 -10.99 -10.97
CA GLU A 9 22.53 -10.32 -12.24
C GLU A 9 22.67 -11.23 -13.46
N ARG A 10 23.71 -12.08 -13.51
CA ARG A 10 23.82 -13.11 -14.55
C ARG A 10 22.74 -14.18 -14.47
N ALA A 11 22.33 -14.56 -13.23
CA ALA A 11 21.22 -15.49 -13.07
C ALA A 11 19.90 -14.86 -13.54
N GLU A 12 19.67 -13.56 -13.30
CA GLU A 12 18.51 -12.84 -13.83
C GLU A 12 18.44 -12.89 -15.38
N GLU A 13 19.58 -12.78 -16.07
CA GLU A 13 19.61 -12.87 -17.54
C GLU A 13 19.10 -14.21 -18.08
N LEU A 14 19.16 -15.27 -17.27
CA LEU A 14 18.70 -16.60 -17.65
C LEU A 14 17.25 -16.88 -17.18
N LEU A 15 16.82 -16.23 -16.11
CA LEU A 15 15.56 -16.52 -15.41
C LEU A 15 14.47 -15.50 -15.76
N VAL A 16 14.83 -14.25 -16.03
CA VAL A 16 13.87 -13.20 -16.36
C VAL A 16 13.68 -13.17 -17.88
N CYS A 17 12.43 -13.21 -18.31
CA CYS A 17 12.09 -13.15 -19.73
C CYS A 17 12.38 -11.74 -20.32
N SER A 18 12.38 -11.63 -21.65
CA SER A 18 12.66 -10.36 -22.33
C SER A 18 11.68 -9.22 -22.02
N ARG A 19 10.54 -9.52 -21.41
CA ARG A 19 9.51 -8.56 -21.00
C ARG A 19 9.72 -8.04 -19.57
N GLY A 20 10.50 -8.75 -18.77
CA GLY A 20 10.80 -8.38 -17.39
C GLY A 20 11.98 -7.41 -17.28
N VAL A 21 12.03 -6.67 -16.20
CA VAL A 21 13.08 -5.68 -15.94
C VAL A 21 14.28 -6.33 -15.25
N LEU A 22 15.45 -6.26 -15.88
CA LEU A 22 16.70 -6.74 -15.29
C LEU A 22 17.29 -5.69 -14.33
N ALA A 23 17.79 -6.11 -13.18
CA ALA A 23 18.43 -5.22 -12.21
C ALA A 23 19.61 -4.45 -12.80
N ARG A 24 20.44 -5.10 -13.63
CA ARG A 24 21.56 -4.47 -14.34
C ARG A 24 21.15 -3.38 -15.36
N SER A 25 19.90 -3.41 -15.81
CA SER A 25 19.35 -2.47 -16.79
C SER A 25 18.51 -1.38 -16.15
N SER A 26 18.52 -1.29 -14.80
CA SER A 26 17.80 -0.25 -14.08
C SER A 26 18.21 1.16 -14.52
N ALA A 27 17.24 2.05 -14.67
CA ALA A 27 17.48 3.47 -14.93
C ALA A 27 18.17 4.20 -13.75
N GLY A 28 18.44 3.46 -12.67
CA GLY A 28 19.17 3.96 -11.51
C GLY A 28 18.31 4.68 -10.49
N ARG A 29 18.93 5.53 -9.70
CA ARG A 29 18.37 6.21 -8.53
C ARG A 29 18.39 7.72 -8.71
N LEU A 30 17.56 8.46 -7.96
CA LEU A 30 17.57 9.93 -7.98
C LEU A 30 18.94 10.52 -7.63
N ARG A 31 19.61 9.91 -6.66
CA ARG A 31 20.99 10.29 -6.27
C ARG A 31 21.93 9.13 -6.56
N PRO A 32 22.94 9.33 -7.42
CA PRO A 32 23.94 8.30 -7.70
C PRO A 32 24.61 7.82 -6.40
N GLU A 33 24.84 6.51 -6.31
CA GLU A 33 25.56 5.89 -5.19
C GLU A 33 26.34 4.66 -5.67
N PRO A 34 27.37 4.22 -4.96
CA PRO A 34 28.10 3.01 -5.29
C PRO A 34 27.21 1.78 -5.27
N GLU A 35 27.45 0.87 -6.19
CA GLU A 35 26.79 -0.43 -6.22
C GLU A 35 27.16 -1.27 -5.00
N CYS A 36 26.24 -2.12 -4.57
CA CYS A 36 26.49 -3.07 -3.49
C CYS A 36 27.19 -4.31 -4.04
N GLU A 37 28.20 -4.81 -3.36
CA GLU A 37 28.91 -6.03 -3.77
C GLU A 37 28.06 -7.31 -3.57
N LEU A 38 27.06 -7.27 -2.67
CA LEU A 38 26.29 -8.44 -2.26
C LEU A 38 24.91 -8.53 -2.95
N ARG A 39 24.23 -7.39 -3.16
CA ARG A 39 22.81 -7.32 -3.53
C ARG A 39 22.61 -6.55 -4.81
N THR A 40 21.65 -6.98 -5.63
CA THR A 40 21.17 -6.21 -6.79
C THR A 40 20.51 -4.90 -6.32
N CYS A 41 20.27 -3.99 -7.26
CA CYS A 41 19.64 -2.71 -6.95
C CYS A 41 18.23 -2.87 -6.34
N PHE A 42 17.42 -3.82 -6.84
CA PHE A 42 16.07 -4.07 -6.32
C PHE A 42 16.07 -4.77 -4.96
N GLN A 43 17.01 -5.68 -4.70
CA GLN A 43 17.20 -6.27 -3.36
C GLN A 43 17.55 -5.18 -2.32
N ARG A 44 18.35 -4.19 -2.69
CA ARG A 44 18.61 -3.04 -1.81
C ARG A 44 17.36 -2.20 -1.56
N ASP A 45 16.46 -2.10 -2.53
CA ASP A 45 15.20 -1.38 -2.37
C ASP A 45 14.28 -2.10 -1.37
N ILE A 46 14.17 -3.43 -1.45
CA ILE A 46 13.45 -4.25 -0.48
C ILE A 46 13.96 -3.96 0.95
N ASP A 47 15.28 -4.05 1.17
CA ASP A 47 15.87 -3.79 2.47
C ASP A 47 15.57 -2.37 2.97
N ARG A 48 15.68 -1.36 2.11
CA ARG A 48 15.41 0.04 2.47
C ARG A 48 13.97 0.25 2.89
N ILE A 49 13.03 -0.38 2.20
CA ILE A 49 11.61 -0.32 2.51
C ILE A 49 11.32 -1.00 3.84
N ILE A 50 11.73 -2.25 4.02
CA ILE A 50 11.48 -3.01 5.26
C ILE A 50 12.07 -2.31 6.50
N HIS A 51 13.24 -1.69 6.36
CA HIS A 51 13.91 -1.03 7.47
C HIS A 51 13.46 0.43 7.70
N CYS A 52 12.54 0.98 6.90
CA CYS A 52 12.06 2.34 7.10
C CYS A 52 11.03 2.47 8.25
N LYS A 53 10.83 3.69 8.74
CA LYS A 53 9.86 3.96 9.83
C LYS A 53 8.41 3.73 9.37
N SER A 54 8.10 4.14 8.14
CA SER A 54 6.75 4.05 7.58
C SER A 54 6.30 2.59 7.42
N PHE A 55 7.18 1.69 6.98
CA PHE A 55 6.85 0.27 6.90
C PHE A 55 6.47 -0.33 8.26
N ARG A 56 7.21 0.01 9.32
CA ARG A 56 6.88 -0.44 10.69
C ARG A 56 5.54 0.09 11.19
N ARG A 57 5.11 1.28 10.72
CA ARG A 57 3.82 1.88 11.11
C ARG A 57 2.63 1.16 10.50
N LEU A 58 2.79 0.43 9.38
CA LEU A 58 1.71 -0.33 8.74
C LEU A 58 1.06 -1.35 9.68
N LYS A 59 1.78 -1.88 10.67
CA LYS A 59 1.24 -2.81 11.67
C LYS A 59 0.14 -2.21 12.55
N HIS A 60 0.05 -0.88 12.62
CA HIS A 60 -0.90 -0.15 13.45
C HIS A 60 -1.79 0.79 12.63
N LYS A 61 -1.96 0.49 11.35
CA LYS A 61 -2.93 1.14 10.46
C LYS A 61 -4.00 0.14 10.06
N THR A 62 -5.25 0.56 10.18
CA THR A 62 -6.43 -0.21 9.77
C THR A 62 -6.41 -0.48 8.27
N GLN A 63 -6.87 -1.68 7.87
CA GLN A 63 -7.12 -2.00 6.47
C GLN A 63 -8.53 -1.57 6.05
N VAL A 64 -9.58 -2.15 6.61
CA VAL A 64 -10.99 -1.90 6.22
C VAL A 64 -11.81 -1.38 7.38
N PHE A 65 -11.84 -2.09 8.51
CA PHE A 65 -12.69 -1.78 9.66
C PHE A 65 -11.93 -0.98 10.72
N LEU A 66 -12.54 0.12 11.20
CA LEU A 66 -11.94 0.99 12.20
C LEU A 66 -11.75 0.26 13.52
N GLN A 67 -10.49 0.05 13.93
CA GLN A 67 -10.11 -0.54 15.21
C GLN A 67 -10.99 -1.73 15.61
N PRO A 68 -11.09 -2.80 14.80
CA PRO A 68 -11.90 -3.94 15.16
C PRO A 68 -11.41 -4.56 16.47
N GLU A 69 -12.34 -4.94 17.34
CA GLU A 69 -12.02 -5.68 18.56
C GLU A 69 -11.58 -7.12 18.20
N GLY A 70 -10.42 -7.54 18.70
CA GLY A 70 -9.89 -8.90 18.52
C GLY A 70 -8.52 -8.98 17.84
N ASP A 71 -7.91 -10.17 17.90
CA ASP A 71 -6.52 -10.41 17.46
C ASP A 71 -6.40 -10.87 15.99
N HIS A 72 -7.51 -11.11 15.30
CA HIS A 72 -7.52 -11.81 14.01
C HIS A 72 -7.79 -10.91 12.80
N TYR A 73 -7.98 -9.61 13.01
CA TYR A 73 -8.18 -8.67 11.89
C TYR A 73 -6.87 -8.29 11.21
N ARG A 74 -6.96 -8.06 9.90
CA ARG A 74 -5.81 -7.67 9.08
C ARG A 74 -5.40 -6.22 9.34
N THR A 75 -4.10 -6.02 9.43
CA THR A 75 -3.47 -4.70 9.41
C THR A 75 -2.93 -4.44 8.00
N ARG A 76 -2.59 -3.19 7.69
CA ARG A 76 -1.92 -2.88 6.42
C ARG A 76 -0.61 -3.62 6.22
N LEU A 77 0.11 -3.93 7.30
CA LEU A 77 1.33 -4.73 7.20
C LEU A 77 1.05 -6.16 6.71
N THR A 78 0.04 -6.83 7.27
CA THR A 78 -0.31 -8.19 6.85
C THR A 78 -0.84 -8.20 5.43
N HIS A 79 -1.70 -7.24 5.05
CA HIS A 79 -2.15 -7.04 3.67
C HIS A 79 -0.97 -6.85 2.70
N THR A 80 -0.03 -5.95 3.00
CA THR A 80 1.17 -5.70 2.17
C THR A 80 1.98 -6.98 1.94
N LEU A 81 2.14 -7.82 2.98
CA LEU A 81 2.83 -9.11 2.85
C LEU A 81 2.04 -10.12 2.00
N GLU A 82 0.72 -10.15 2.12
CA GLU A 82 -0.16 -11.01 1.32
C GLU A 82 -0.13 -10.59 -0.16
N VAL A 83 -0.20 -9.28 -0.45
CA VAL A 83 -0.01 -8.72 -1.81
C VAL A 83 1.34 -9.13 -2.39
N ALA A 84 2.42 -8.97 -1.62
CA ALA A 84 3.76 -9.36 -2.07
C ALA A 84 3.86 -10.86 -2.38
N ARG A 85 3.18 -11.72 -1.62
CA ARG A 85 3.15 -13.16 -1.88
C ARG A 85 2.41 -13.52 -3.15
N ILE A 86 1.24 -12.95 -3.39
CA ILE A 86 0.47 -13.14 -4.62
C ILE A 86 1.28 -12.63 -5.82
N ALA A 87 1.77 -11.40 -5.75
CA ALA A 87 2.53 -10.76 -6.81
C ALA A 87 3.77 -11.56 -7.21
N ARG A 88 4.56 -12.02 -6.23
CA ARG A 88 5.74 -12.86 -6.50
C ARG A 88 5.39 -14.21 -7.12
N THR A 89 4.24 -14.80 -6.78
CA THR A 89 3.80 -16.05 -7.39
C THR A 89 3.51 -15.85 -8.87
N ILE A 90 2.81 -14.78 -9.23
CA ILE A 90 2.51 -14.43 -10.63
C ILE A 90 3.81 -14.09 -11.38
N SER A 91 4.66 -13.21 -10.82
CA SER A 91 5.91 -12.80 -11.44
C SER A 91 6.86 -13.96 -11.71
N ARG A 92 6.98 -14.88 -10.75
CA ARG A 92 7.79 -16.09 -10.92
C ARG A 92 7.28 -16.96 -12.06
N ALA A 93 5.97 -17.20 -12.13
CA ALA A 93 5.36 -18.02 -13.17
C ALA A 93 5.51 -17.39 -14.56
N LEU A 94 5.43 -16.06 -14.66
CA LEU A 94 5.61 -15.29 -15.90
C LEU A 94 7.08 -14.97 -16.22
N MET A 95 8.04 -15.47 -15.41
CA MET A 95 9.47 -15.18 -15.52
C MET A 95 9.80 -13.68 -15.54
N LEU A 96 9.09 -12.89 -14.71
CA LEU A 96 9.37 -11.48 -14.45
C LEU A 96 10.35 -11.33 -13.27
N ASN A 97 10.81 -10.10 -12.99
CA ASN A 97 11.73 -9.83 -11.90
C ASN A 97 11.02 -9.86 -10.53
N GLU A 98 11.22 -10.93 -9.77
CA GLU A 98 10.61 -11.09 -8.44
C GLU A 98 11.07 -10.05 -7.43
N ASP A 99 12.35 -9.64 -7.47
CA ASP A 99 12.91 -8.67 -6.52
C ASP A 99 12.31 -7.27 -6.76
N LEU A 100 12.11 -6.86 -8.04
CA LEU A 100 11.41 -5.63 -8.37
C LEU A 100 9.94 -5.69 -7.94
N THR A 101 9.27 -6.79 -8.25
CA THR A 101 7.87 -7.02 -7.86
C THR A 101 7.69 -6.92 -6.34
N GLU A 102 8.57 -7.55 -5.56
CA GLU A 102 8.54 -7.51 -4.10
C GLU A 102 8.79 -6.09 -3.57
N ALA A 103 9.77 -5.38 -4.13
CA ALA A 103 10.07 -3.99 -3.74
C ALA A 103 8.86 -3.07 -3.94
N ILE A 104 8.18 -3.17 -5.10
CA ILE A 104 6.97 -2.39 -5.39
C ILE A 104 5.86 -2.77 -4.42
N ALA A 105 5.59 -4.07 -4.24
CA ALA A 105 4.53 -4.55 -3.37
C ALA A 105 4.73 -4.15 -1.90
N LEU A 106 5.96 -4.18 -1.38
CA LEU A 106 6.25 -3.74 -0.02
C LEU A 106 6.15 -2.22 0.15
N GLY A 107 6.33 -1.46 -0.93
CA GLY A 107 6.34 0.00 -0.90
C GLY A 107 5.00 0.66 -1.22
N HIS A 108 4.03 -0.05 -1.81
CA HIS A 108 2.84 0.57 -2.40
C HIS A 108 1.98 1.36 -1.40
N ASP A 109 1.84 0.87 -0.18
CA ASP A 109 0.93 1.41 0.85
C ASP A 109 1.62 2.28 1.93
N LEU A 110 2.91 2.63 1.77
CA LEU A 110 3.67 3.38 2.77
C LEU A 110 3.08 4.76 3.09
N GLY A 111 2.42 5.38 2.14
CA GLY A 111 1.79 6.70 2.25
C GLY A 111 0.34 6.67 2.69
N HIS A 112 -0.22 5.52 3.02
CA HIS A 112 -1.61 5.43 3.45
C HIS A 112 -1.84 6.15 4.78
N THR A 113 -3.02 6.77 4.90
CA THR A 113 -3.41 7.55 6.08
C THR A 113 -3.79 6.65 7.27
N PRO A 114 -3.82 7.18 8.51
CA PRO A 114 -4.58 6.54 9.57
C PRO A 114 -6.06 6.38 9.18
N PHE A 115 -6.70 5.35 9.67
CA PHE A 115 -8.10 5.00 9.41
C PHE A 115 -8.42 4.70 7.92
N GLY A 116 -7.43 4.24 7.17
CA GLY A 116 -7.61 3.75 5.80
C GLY A 116 -8.22 4.79 4.86
N HIS A 117 -9.16 4.36 4.04
CA HIS A 117 -9.83 5.24 3.07
C HIS A 117 -10.67 6.37 3.69
N ALA A 118 -11.16 6.20 4.93
CA ALA A 118 -11.85 7.30 5.62
C ALA A 118 -10.90 8.46 5.90
N GLY A 119 -9.68 8.16 6.36
CA GLY A 119 -8.64 9.16 6.56
C GLY A 119 -8.14 9.78 5.26
N GLU A 120 -8.02 8.99 4.18
CA GLU A 120 -7.65 9.50 2.86
C GLU A 120 -8.65 10.51 2.33
N ARG A 121 -9.96 10.19 2.38
CA ARG A 121 -11.02 11.14 2.02
C ARG A 121 -10.94 12.41 2.86
N ALA A 122 -10.81 12.26 4.18
CA ALA A 122 -10.73 13.41 5.08
C ALA A 122 -9.53 14.31 4.75
N LEU A 123 -8.33 13.76 4.56
CA LEU A 123 -7.17 14.57 4.18
C LEU A 123 -7.29 15.18 2.78
N ASN A 124 -7.92 14.47 1.83
CA ASN A 124 -8.18 15.01 0.51
C ASN A 124 -9.13 16.22 0.54
N ASP A 125 -10.12 16.21 1.45
CA ASP A 125 -11.09 17.30 1.56
C ASP A 125 -10.52 18.55 2.26
N ILE A 126 -9.58 18.37 3.19
CA ILE A 126 -9.00 19.47 3.98
C ILE A 126 -7.71 20.04 3.40
N PHE A 127 -6.92 19.25 2.70
CA PHE A 127 -5.67 19.73 2.10
C PHE A 127 -5.93 20.34 0.72
N PRO A 128 -5.63 21.63 0.50
CA PRO A 128 -5.94 22.33 -0.77
C PRO A 128 -5.28 21.70 -2.00
N GLY A 129 -4.13 21.03 -1.82
CA GLY A 129 -3.43 20.32 -2.89
C GLY A 129 -4.07 18.99 -3.29
N GLY A 130 -5.10 18.53 -2.55
CA GLY A 130 -5.63 17.17 -2.65
C GLY A 130 -4.69 16.12 -2.06
N PHE A 131 -5.22 14.96 -1.74
CA PHE A 131 -4.45 13.88 -1.14
C PHE A 131 -4.77 12.54 -1.83
N ARG A 132 -3.71 11.81 -2.20
CA ARG A 132 -3.79 10.44 -2.73
C ARG A 132 -2.70 9.59 -2.09
N HIS A 133 -3.07 8.43 -1.55
CA HIS A 133 -2.13 7.56 -0.83
C HIS A 133 -0.95 7.11 -1.70
N TYR A 134 -1.15 6.85 -2.99
CA TYR A 134 -0.07 6.43 -3.90
C TYR A 134 0.94 7.54 -4.18
N GLU A 135 0.49 8.80 -4.31
CA GLU A 135 1.37 9.97 -4.41
C GLU A 135 2.12 10.19 -3.11
N GLN A 136 1.44 10.00 -1.98
CA GLN A 136 2.05 10.07 -0.67
C GLN A 136 3.03 8.92 -0.42
N SER A 137 2.78 7.70 -0.94
CA SER A 137 3.72 6.58 -0.88
C SER A 137 5.02 6.93 -1.61
N LEU A 138 4.93 7.51 -2.81
CA LEU A 138 6.11 8.02 -3.51
C LEU A 138 6.82 9.12 -2.70
N ARG A 139 6.08 10.07 -2.12
CA ARG A 139 6.64 11.14 -1.30
C ARG A 139 7.34 10.60 -0.04
N VAL A 140 6.80 9.58 0.60
CA VAL A 140 7.43 8.91 1.74
C VAL A 140 8.80 8.38 1.35
N VAL A 141 8.90 7.65 0.23
CA VAL A 141 10.17 7.04 -0.20
C VAL A 141 11.15 8.05 -0.80
N ASP A 142 10.68 9.15 -1.35
CA ASP A 142 11.52 10.16 -1.98
C ASP A 142 11.97 11.26 -1.01
N ARG A 143 11.14 11.60 0.00
CA ARG A 143 11.32 12.79 0.82
C ARG A 143 11.25 12.57 2.32
N LEU A 144 10.23 11.83 2.84
CA LEU A 144 9.93 11.87 4.28
C LEU A 144 10.81 10.94 5.13
N GLU A 145 11.28 9.84 4.56
CA GLU A 145 12.16 8.92 5.28
C GLU A 145 13.60 9.45 5.37
N LYS A 146 14.39 8.88 6.28
CA LYS A 146 15.82 9.20 6.46
C LYS A 146 16.07 10.70 6.67
N ASP A 147 15.27 11.32 7.54
CA ASP A 147 15.42 12.72 7.95
C ASP A 147 15.39 13.67 6.74
N GLY A 148 14.37 13.55 5.92
CA GLY A 148 14.12 14.38 4.75
C GLY A 148 14.89 13.99 3.48
N ARG A 149 15.70 12.93 3.52
CA ARG A 149 16.52 12.50 2.36
C ARG A 149 15.85 11.41 1.51
N GLY A 150 14.79 10.79 2.00
CA GLY A 150 14.14 9.67 1.35
C GLY A 150 14.99 8.39 1.29
N LEU A 151 14.41 7.33 0.78
CA LEU A 151 15.05 6.01 0.68
C LEU A 151 16.01 5.89 -0.51
N ASN A 152 15.93 6.77 -1.50
CA ASN A 152 16.70 6.72 -2.74
C ASN A 152 16.52 5.38 -3.48
N LEU A 153 15.27 5.01 -3.76
CA LEU A 153 14.94 3.78 -4.48
C LEU A 153 15.23 3.89 -5.98
N CYS A 154 15.33 2.76 -6.67
CA CYS A 154 15.40 2.69 -8.12
C CYS A 154 14.17 3.31 -8.77
N ASN A 155 14.34 3.86 -9.95
CA ASN A 155 13.27 4.55 -10.65
C ASN A 155 12.09 3.61 -10.97
N GLU A 156 12.36 2.35 -11.31
CA GLU A 156 11.36 1.31 -11.56
C GLU A 156 10.51 1.03 -10.33
N THR A 157 11.14 0.90 -9.16
CA THR A 157 10.45 0.72 -7.88
C THR A 157 9.56 1.92 -7.55
N ARG A 158 10.07 3.14 -7.72
CA ARG A 158 9.35 4.40 -7.48
C ARG A 158 8.13 4.55 -8.39
N ILE A 159 8.30 4.29 -9.70
CA ILE A 159 7.21 4.33 -10.68
C ILE A 159 6.17 3.25 -10.36
N GLY A 160 6.62 2.04 -10.00
CA GLY A 160 5.73 0.96 -9.61
C GLY A 160 4.90 1.30 -8.38
N ILE A 161 5.50 1.90 -7.35
CA ILE A 161 4.78 2.39 -6.16
C ILE A 161 3.73 3.44 -6.55
N LEU A 162 4.07 4.40 -7.41
CA LEU A 162 3.14 5.43 -7.86
C LEU A 162 1.97 4.85 -8.66
N ASN A 163 2.23 3.83 -9.50
CA ASN A 163 1.30 3.34 -10.52
C ASN A 163 0.48 2.12 -10.07
N HIS A 164 0.49 1.74 -8.78
CA HIS A 164 -0.26 0.57 -8.32
C HIS A 164 -1.78 0.77 -8.33
N THR A 165 -2.28 1.98 -8.55
CA THR A 165 -3.72 2.26 -8.68
C THR A 165 -4.17 2.30 -10.15
N THR A 166 -5.48 2.22 -10.38
CA THR A 166 -6.07 2.32 -11.71
C THR A 166 -5.99 3.76 -12.27
N GLY A 167 -5.82 3.89 -13.58
CA GLY A 167 -5.86 5.18 -14.28
C GLY A 167 -4.51 5.90 -14.41
N ILE A 168 -3.44 5.40 -13.81
CA ILE A 168 -2.09 5.93 -13.97
C ILE A 168 -1.35 5.16 -15.09
N PRO A 169 -0.51 5.82 -15.90
CA PRO A 169 0.26 5.14 -16.95
C PRO A 169 1.09 3.98 -16.41
N ARG A 170 1.14 2.90 -17.16
CA ARG A 170 1.87 1.67 -16.82
C ARG A 170 3.38 1.94 -16.71
N GLY A 171 4.02 1.34 -15.72
CA GLY A 171 5.47 1.35 -15.57
C GLY A 171 6.10 0.13 -16.25
N SER A 172 6.06 -1.01 -15.55
CA SER A 172 6.55 -2.31 -16.02
C SER A 172 5.49 -3.39 -15.80
N LEU A 173 5.69 -4.59 -16.34
CA LEU A 173 4.81 -5.73 -16.09
C LEU A 173 4.80 -6.11 -14.60
N GLU A 174 5.93 -5.97 -13.91
CA GLU A 174 6.03 -6.16 -12.45
C GLU A 174 5.10 -5.21 -11.69
N ALA A 175 5.01 -3.94 -12.13
CA ALA A 175 4.07 -2.97 -11.54
C ALA A 175 2.61 -3.33 -11.81
N ASP A 176 2.29 -3.81 -13.02
CA ASP A 176 0.94 -4.30 -13.37
C ASP A 176 0.57 -5.55 -12.55
N VAL A 177 1.52 -6.46 -12.31
CA VAL A 177 1.33 -7.62 -11.43
C VAL A 177 1.00 -7.17 -10.01
N VAL A 178 1.72 -6.20 -9.45
CA VAL A 178 1.44 -5.70 -8.10
C VAL A 178 0.06 -5.06 -8.03
N ARG A 179 -0.30 -4.20 -8.99
CA ARG A 179 -1.63 -3.56 -9.07
C ARG A 179 -2.77 -4.57 -9.07
N LEU A 180 -2.62 -5.66 -9.86
CA LEU A 180 -3.63 -6.71 -9.90
C LEU A 180 -3.65 -7.54 -8.62
N SER A 181 -2.48 -7.84 -8.06
CA SER A 181 -2.34 -8.59 -6.81
C SER A 181 -2.93 -7.87 -5.61
N ASP A 182 -2.78 -6.55 -5.54
CA ASP A 182 -3.43 -5.71 -4.53
C ASP A 182 -4.96 -5.85 -4.64
N ARG A 183 -5.52 -5.73 -5.86
CA ARG A 183 -6.96 -5.94 -6.08
C ARG A 183 -7.44 -7.34 -5.68
N ILE A 184 -6.70 -8.39 -6.03
CA ILE A 184 -7.01 -9.78 -5.65
C ILE A 184 -6.99 -9.92 -4.13
N ALA A 185 -5.96 -9.38 -3.48
CA ALA A 185 -5.79 -9.47 -2.04
C ALA A 185 -6.95 -8.78 -1.31
N TYR A 186 -7.22 -7.50 -1.60
CA TYR A 186 -8.19 -6.75 -0.82
C TYR A 186 -9.60 -7.33 -0.92
N ILE A 187 -10.12 -7.68 -2.12
CA ILE A 187 -11.50 -8.19 -2.24
C ILE A 187 -11.70 -9.53 -1.52
N ASN A 188 -10.69 -10.40 -1.54
CA ASN A 188 -10.78 -11.72 -0.91
C ASN A 188 -10.62 -11.62 0.62
N HIS A 189 -9.71 -10.78 1.08
CA HIS A 189 -9.43 -10.63 2.51
C HIS A 189 -10.51 -9.83 3.21
N ASP A 190 -11.06 -8.83 2.54
CA ASP A 190 -12.12 -7.99 3.11
C ASP A 190 -13.44 -8.76 3.23
N LEU A 191 -13.70 -9.74 2.34
CA LEU A 191 -14.82 -10.66 2.50
C LEU A 191 -14.68 -11.49 3.78
N ASP A 192 -13.52 -12.12 4.00
CA ASP A 192 -13.25 -12.90 5.22
C ASP A 192 -13.41 -12.04 6.48
N ASP A 193 -12.94 -10.79 6.44
CA ASP A 193 -13.03 -9.88 7.59
C ASP A 193 -14.48 -9.38 7.80
N ALA A 194 -15.27 -9.19 6.73
CA ALA A 194 -16.69 -8.84 6.80
C ALA A 194 -17.54 -9.98 7.38
N GLU A 195 -17.25 -11.23 7.02
CA GLU A 195 -17.89 -12.41 7.61
C GLU A 195 -17.56 -12.53 9.12
N ARG A 196 -16.31 -12.34 9.52
CA ARG A 196 -15.90 -12.34 10.93
C ARG A 196 -16.53 -11.21 11.73
N ALA A 197 -16.73 -10.06 11.13
CA ALA A 197 -17.40 -8.91 11.72
C ALA A 197 -18.93 -9.09 11.82
N GLY A 198 -19.49 -10.15 11.22
CA GLY A 198 -20.94 -10.39 11.17
C GLY A 198 -21.70 -9.39 10.27
N ILE A 199 -20.98 -8.71 9.36
CA ILE A 199 -21.59 -7.83 8.37
C ILE A 199 -22.20 -8.65 7.25
N LEU A 200 -21.54 -9.75 6.89
CA LEU A 200 -22.00 -10.74 5.93
C LEU A 200 -22.12 -12.11 6.61
N ALA A 201 -23.06 -12.92 6.16
CA ALA A 201 -23.12 -14.34 6.49
C ALA A 201 -22.36 -15.16 5.42
N PRO A 202 -21.73 -16.28 5.78
CA PRO A 202 -21.15 -17.18 4.78
C PRO A 202 -22.18 -17.60 3.72
N GLY A 203 -21.87 -17.36 2.46
CA GLY A 203 -22.75 -17.67 1.34
C GLY A 203 -23.64 -16.52 0.83
N ASP A 204 -23.51 -15.32 1.41
CA ASP A 204 -24.20 -14.11 0.93
C ASP A 204 -23.65 -13.62 -0.42
N GLU A 205 -22.43 -14.05 -0.78
CA GLU A 205 -21.80 -13.65 -2.04
C GLU A 205 -22.58 -14.22 -3.24
N PRO A 206 -22.64 -13.47 -4.37
CA PRO A 206 -23.28 -13.91 -5.61
C PRO A 206 -22.77 -15.27 -6.10
N GLU A 207 -23.69 -16.08 -6.65
CA GLU A 207 -23.39 -17.47 -7.11
C GLU A 207 -22.23 -17.55 -8.11
N ILE A 208 -22.14 -16.58 -9.03
CA ILE A 208 -21.05 -16.50 -10.03
C ILE A 208 -19.65 -16.48 -9.38
N ILE A 209 -19.51 -15.91 -8.17
CA ILE A 209 -18.24 -15.88 -7.44
C ILE A 209 -17.88 -17.30 -7.01
N ARG A 210 -18.85 -18.05 -6.42
CA ARG A 210 -18.63 -19.42 -5.98
C ARG A 210 -18.36 -20.36 -7.15
N GLU A 211 -19.09 -20.19 -8.24
CA GLU A 211 -18.96 -21.05 -9.42
C GLU A 211 -17.64 -20.87 -10.17
N ARG A 212 -17.20 -19.62 -10.36
CA ARG A 212 -16.02 -19.33 -11.19
C ARG A 212 -14.74 -19.17 -10.38
N LEU A 213 -14.81 -18.65 -9.15
CA LEU A 213 -13.65 -18.40 -8.33
C LEU A 213 -13.44 -19.45 -7.23
N GLY A 214 -14.53 -20.03 -6.71
CA GLY A 214 -14.52 -20.99 -5.62
C GLY A 214 -15.13 -20.44 -4.33
N VAL A 215 -15.34 -21.33 -3.37
CA VAL A 215 -16.05 -21.03 -2.11
C VAL A 215 -15.06 -20.47 -1.06
N ARG A 216 -13.91 -21.10 -0.92
CA ARG A 216 -12.93 -20.72 0.09
C ARG A 216 -11.99 -19.61 -0.44
N ASN A 217 -11.52 -18.77 0.45
CA ASN A 217 -10.55 -17.72 0.14
C ASN A 217 -9.34 -18.26 -0.68
N SER A 218 -8.75 -19.38 -0.23
CA SER A 218 -7.63 -20.01 -0.96
C SER A 218 -7.98 -20.48 -2.36
N GLU A 219 -9.23 -20.94 -2.59
CA GLU A 219 -9.72 -21.36 -3.91
C GLU A 219 -9.88 -20.14 -4.81
N ARG A 220 -10.54 -19.09 -4.32
CA ARG A 220 -10.73 -17.84 -5.06
C ARG A 220 -9.41 -17.21 -5.50
N ILE A 221 -8.46 -17.07 -4.57
CA ILE A 221 -7.13 -16.53 -4.89
C ILE A 221 -6.44 -17.42 -5.92
N ASN A 222 -6.45 -18.75 -5.74
CA ASN A 222 -5.79 -19.67 -6.66
C ASN A 222 -6.38 -19.63 -8.06
N SER A 223 -7.72 -19.59 -8.19
CA SER A 223 -8.41 -19.52 -9.48
C SER A 223 -8.03 -18.24 -10.24
N ILE A 224 -8.05 -17.09 -9.56
CA ILE A 224 -7.69 -15.81 -10.19
C ILE A 224 -6.21 -15.78 -10.56
N VAL A 225 -5.31 -16.21 -9.67
CA VAL A 225 -3.85 -16.23 -9.93
C VAL A 225 -3.51 -17.15 -11.09
N THR A 226 -4.11 -18.34 -11.16
CA THR A 226 -3.90 -19.28 -12.27
C THR A 226 -4.36 -18.68 -13.59
N ASP A 227 -5.55 -18.11 -13.63
CA ASP A 227 -6.10 -17.45 -14.82
C ASP A 227 -5.22 -16.29 -15.30
N VAL A 228 -4.74 -15.44 -14.39
CA VAL A 228 -3.82 -14.33 -14.72
C VAL A 228 -2.54 -14.86 -15.37
N ILE A 229 -1.95 -15.92 -14.81
CA ILE A 229 -0.72 -16.52 -15.33
C ILE A 229 -0.96 -17.08 -16.74
N GLU A 230 -2.00 -17.89 -16.92
CA GLU A 230 -2.32 -18.52 -18.20
C GLU A 230 -2.66 -17.49 -19.28
N THR A 231 -3.49 -16.49 -18.93
CA THR A 231 -3.91 -15.44 -19.86
C THR A 231 -2.76 -14.51 -20.27
N SER A 232 -1.83 -14.23 -19.33
CA SER A 232 -0.73 -13.27 -19.57
C SER A 232 0.55 -13.89 -20.10
N ALA A 233 0.64 -15.22 -20.22
CA ALA A 233 1.89 -15.95 -20.51
C ALA A 233 2.65 -15.43 -21.71
N GLU A 234 1.98 -15.12 -22.81
CA GLU A 234 2.58 -14.67 -24.08
C GLU A 234 2.29 -13.18 -24.40
N LEU A 235 1.67 -12.44 -23.47
CA LEU A 235 1.25 -11.07 -23.71
C LEU A 235 2.19 -10.05 -23.06
N ASP A 236 2.32 -8.88 -23.68
CA ASP A 236 3.01 -7.70 -23.11
C ASP A 236 2.10 -6.89 -22.17
N VAL A 237 1.12 -7.55 -21.55
CA VAL A 237 0.17 -6.99 -20.60
C VAL A 237 -0.21 -8.06 -19.57
N ILE A 238 -0.57 -7.63 -18.37
CA ILE A 238 -1.10 -8.51 -17.32
C ILE A 238 -2.62 -8.39 -17.29
N LEU A 239 -3.31 -9.48 -17.59
CA LEU A 239 -4.76 -9.55 -17.75
C LEU A 239 -5.35 -10.76 -17.06
N MET A 240 -6.64 -10.70 -16.78
CA MET A 240 -7.53 -11.84 -16.51
C MET A 240 -8.32 -12.16 -17.79
N SER A 241 -8.73 -13.41 -17.95
CA SER A 241 -9.69 -13.81 -18.97
C SER A 241 -11.02 -13.05 -18.83
N PRO A 242 -11.84 -12.95 -19.87
CA PRO A 242 -13.15 -12.29 -19.78
C PRO A 242 -14.03 -12.86 -18.68
N ASP A 243 -14.06 -14.18 -18.52
CA ASP A 243 -14.90 -14.88 -17.54
C ASP A 243 -14.49 -14.56 -16.09
N ILE A 244 -13.20 -14.57 -15.80
CA ILE A 244 -12.68 -14.22 -14.46
C ILE A 244 -12.79 -12.71 -14.22
N THR A 245 -12.60 -11.89 -15.26
CA THR A 245 -12.81 -10.44 -15.18
C THR A 245 -14.24 -10.10 -14.77
N GLU A 246 -15.24 -10.77 -15.37
CA GLU A 246 -16.66 -10.59 -15.01
C GLU A 246 -16.92 -10.99 -13.55
N ALA A 247 -16.45 -12.18 -13.13
CA ALA A 247 -16.64 -12.65 -11.76
C ALA A 247 -15.96 -11.71 -10.72
N VAL A 248 -14.74 -11.24 -10.99
CA VAL A 248 -14.02 -10.28 -10.14
C VAL A 248 -14.71 -8.92 -10.14
N GLN A 249 -15.34 -8.50 -11.24
CA GLN A 249 -16.12 -7.26 -11.26
C GLN A 249 -17.39 -7.38 -10.41
N VAL A 250 -18.16 -8.46 -10.57
CA VAL A 250 -19.32 -8.74 -9.72
C VAL A 250 -18.93 -8.82 -8.24
N PHE A 251 -17.79 -9.44 -7.93
CA PHE A 251 -17.27 -9.50 -6.57
C PHE A 251 -16.95 -8.11 -6.02
N THR A 252 -16.28 -7.29 -6.81
CA THR A 252 -15.95 -5.90 -6.43
C THR A 252 -17.21 -5.09 -6.16
N ASP A 253 -18.22 -5.18 -7.05
CA ASP A 253 -19.47 -4.44 -6.92
C ASP A 253 -20.28 -4.89 -5.70
N PHE A 254 -20.29 -6.20 -5.42
CA PHE A 254 -20.88 -6.78 -4.21
C PHE A 254 -20.20 -6.24 -2.92
N MET A 255 -18.88 -6.27 -2.85
CA MET A 255 -18.14 -5.74 -1.71
C MET A 255 -18.39 -4.23 -1.53
N TYR A 256 -18.51 -3.49 -2.64
CA TYR A 256 -18.85 -2.07 -2.59
C TYR A 256 -20.24 -1.80 -2.02
N ALA A 257 -21.23 -2.60 -2.41
CA ALA A 257 -22.61 -2.41 -1.97
C ALA A 257 -22.80 -2.83 -0.50
N GLU A 258 -22.34 -4.02 -0.15
CA GLU A 258 -22.68 -4.69 1.10
C GLU A 258 -21.69 -4.40 2.24
N VAL A 259 -20.41 -4.12 1.92
CA VAL A 259 -19.37 -3.92 2.92
C VAL A 259 -18.92 -2.46 2.97
N TYR A 260 -18.39 -1.91 1.86
CA TYR A 260 -17.76 -0.59 1.91
C TYR A 260 -18.75 0.59 2.01
N LYS A 261 -20.03 0.39 1.71
CA LYS A 261 -21.11 1.38 1.92
C LYS A 261 -22.01 1.03 3.09
N ASN A 262 -21.74 -0.05 3.82
CA ASN A 262 -22.57 -0.49 4.93
C ASN A 262 -22.63 0.59 6.03
N PRO A 263 -23.83 1.05 6.44
CA PRO A 263 -23.98 2.12 7.45
C PRO A 263 -23.40 1.74 8.84
N VAL A 264 -23.40 0.45 9.18
CA VAL A 264 -22.86 -0.04 10.46
C VAL A 264 -21.33 0.09 10.46
N ALA A 265 -20.67 -0.32 9.37
CA ALA A 265 -19.23 -0.17 9.22
C ALA A 265 -18.81 1.31 9.15
N LYS A 266 -19.70 2.18 8.61
CA LYS A 266 -19.40 3.60 8.37
C LYS A 266 -19.87 4.56 9.46
N GLY A 267 -20.63 4.09 10.43
CA GLY A 267 -21.16 4.96 11.50
C GLY A 267 -20.07 5.76 12.23
N GLU A 268 -18.90 5.16 12.40
CA GLU A 268 -17.76 5.79 13.06
C GLU A 268 -16.85 6.59 12.11
N GLU A 269 -16.92 6.36 10.78
CA GLU A 269 -16.07 7.07 9.80
C GLU A 269 -16.31 8.59 9.79
N SER A 270 -17.52 9.05 10.08
CA SER A 270 -17.82 10.47 10.16
C SER A 270 -17.04 11.19 11.26
N LYS A 271 -16.67 10.48 12.33
CA LYS A 271 -15.86 11.02 13.43
C LYS A 271 -14.40 11.19 13.02
N VAL A 272 -13.90 10.32 12.13
CA VAL A 272 -12.51 10.37 11.62
C VAL A 272 -12.22 11.72 10.96
N GLY A 273 -13.13 12.20 10.12
CA GLY A 273 -12.98 13.49 9.45
C GLY A 273 -12.80 14.64 10.43
N ASN A 274 -13.62 14.68 11.48
CA ASN A 274 -13.53 15.72 12.51
C ASN A 274 -12.22 15.65 13.31
N ILE A 275 -11.77 14.43 13.65
CA ILE A 275 -10.52 14.25 14.40
C ILE A 275 -9.33 14.71 13.57
N LEU A 276 -9.23 14.24 12.31
CA LEU A 276 -8.11 14.58 11.43
C LEU A 276 -8.10 16.07 11.09
N TYR A 277 -9.27 16.67 10.83
CA TYR A 277 -9.40 18.11 10.61
C TYR A 277 -8.87 18.91 11.82
N SER A 278 -9.35 18.60 13.02
CA SER A 278 -8.93 19.31 14.23
C SER A 278 -7.43 19.24 14.47
N ILE A 279 -6.83 18.05 14.28
CA ILE A 279 -5.39 17.86 14.43
C ILE A 279 -4.62 18.64 13.36
N TRP A 280 -5.04 18.52 12.10
CA TRP A 280 -4.43 19.22 10.97
C TRP A 280 -4.49 20.73 11.14
N GLU A 281 -5.67 21.28 11.46
CA GLU A 281 -5.89 22.71 11.71
C GLU A 281 -5.03 23.21 12.88
N CYS A 282 -4.90 22.41 13.94
CA CYS A 282 -4.03 22.74 15.07
C CYS A 282 -2.58 22.90 14.63
N TYR A 283 -2.05 21.99 13.79
CA TYR A 283 -0.66 22.08 13.31
C TYR A 283 -0.46 23.20 12.30
N VAL A 284 -1.45 23.52 11.48
CA VAL A 284 -1.39 24.65 10.55
C VAL A 284 -1.35 25.98 11.33
N ASN A 285 -2.17 26.12 12.37
CA ASN A 285 -2.23 27.32 13.19
C ASN A 285 -1.10 27.41 14.24
N HIS A 286 -0.46 26.30 14.57
CA HIS A 286 0.59 26.17 15.59
C HIS A 286 1.78 25.38 15.05
N PRO A 287 2.56 25.93 14.08
CA PRO A 287 3.70 25.22 13.46
C PRO A 287 4.76 24.76 14.46
N GLU A 288 4.90 25.47 15.57
CA GLU A 288 5.87 25.16 16.64
C GLU A 288 5.60 23.78 17.30
N LYS A 289 4.38 23.25 17.18
CA LYS A 289 4.01 21.91 17.69
C LYS A 289 4.43 20.77 16.76
N LEU A 290 4.75 21.07 15.50
CA LEU A 290 5.28 20.07 14.58
C LEU A 290 6.69 19.62 15.00
N PRO A 291 7.06 18.34 14.80
CA PRO A 291 8.44 17.89 14.93
C PRO A 291 9.38 18.68 14.03
N ALA A 292 10.66 18.79 14.44
CA ALA A 292 11.65 19.60 13.74
C ALA A 292 11.79 19.27 12.24
N ASP A 293 11.75 17.97 11.90
CA ASP A 293 11.84 17.50 10.50
C ASP A 293 10.68 18.04 9.65
N TYR A 294 9.47 18.11 10.21
CA TYR A 294 8.29 18.63 9.50
C TYR A 294 8.24 20.16 9.49
N ARG A 295 8.84 20.85 10.48
CA ARG A 295 9.01 22.32 10.41
C ARG A 295 9.94 22.71 9.25
N ALA A 296 10.99 21.94 9.01
CA ALA A 296 11.86 22.17 7.85
C ALA A 296 11.08 22.02 6.52
N ILE A 297 10.17 21.05 6.43
CA ILE A 297 9.26 20.91 5.27
C ILE A 297 8.31 22.13 5.17
N ALA A 298 7.81 22.63 6.30
CA ALA A 298 6.94 23.81 6.31
C ALA A 298 7.65 25.06 5.77
N ASP A 299 8.92 25.23 6.07
CA ASP A 299 9.74 26.34 5.57
C ASP A 299 9.98 26.24 4.04
N GLU A 300 10.07 25.02 3.50
CA GLU A 300 10.36 24.78 2.07
C GLU A 300 9.10 24.69 1.21
N GLU A 301 8.05 24.01 1.69
CA GLU A 301 6.88 23.60 0.90
C GLU A 301 5.55 24.12 1.46
N GLY A 302 5.58 24.86 2.57
CA GLY A 302 4.40 25.41 3.23
C GLY A 302 3.85 24.54 4.36
N ILE A 303 3.18 25.20 5.30
CA ILE A 303 2.69 24.60 6.54
C ILE A 303 1.61 23.55 6.31
N GLU A 304 0.72 23.78 5.36
CA GLU A 304 -0.37 22.84 5.03
C GLU A 304 0.19 21.52 4.51
N ARG A 305 1.23 21.57 3.67
CA ARG A 305 1.91 20.38 3.18
C ARG A 305 2.60 19.61 4.33
N ALA A 306 3.32 20.31 5.18
CA ALA A 306 4.01 19.71 6.33
C ALA A 306 3.03 19.08 7.33
N ALA A 307 1.92 19.76 7.63
CA ALA A 307 0.86 19.23 8.49
C ALA A 307 0.22 17.96 7.88
N THR A 308 -0.04 17.96 6.57
CA THR A 308 -0.58 16.82 5.83
C THR A 308 0.39 15.62 5.86
N ASP A 309 1.68 15.85 5.62
CA ASP A 309 2.71 14.83 5.69
C ASP A 309 2.82 14.21 7.10
N TYR A 310 2.75 15.05 8.12
CA TYR A 310 2.83 14.59 9.49
C TYR A 310 1.60 13.77 9.91
N VAL A 311 0.40 14.29 9.63
CA VAL A 311 -0.88 13.62 9.98
C VAL A 311 -1.04 12.31 9.19
N SER A 312 -0.76 12.29 7.89
CA SER A 312 -0.84 11.07 7.07
C SER A 312 0.13 9.98 7.54
N GLY A 313 1.28 10.37 8.08
CA GLY A 313 2.28 9.46 8.63
C GLY A 313 1.92 8.84 9.99
N MET A 314 0.89 9.30 10.67
CA MET A 314 0.46 8.76 11.97
C MET A 314 -0.14 7.36 11.84
N THR A 315 -0.13 6.60 12.95
CA THR A 315 -0.93 5.39 13.10
C THR A 315 -2.28 5.73 13.69
N ASP A 316 -3.27 4.86 13.55
CA ASP A 316 -4.62 5.07 14.09
C ASP A 316 -4.59 5.37 15.58
N LYS A 317 -3.84 4.56 16.33
CA LYS A 317 -3.66 4.77 17.78
C LYS A 317 -3.00 6.11 18.08
N TYR A 318 -1.94 6.46 17.34
CA TYR A 318 -1.21 7.70 17.59
C TYR A 318 -2.06 8.94 17.29
N VAL A 319 -2.93 8.90 16.30
CA VAL A 319 -3.92 9.96 16.04
C VAL A 319 -4.83 10.15 17.26
N MET A 320 -5.35 9.06 17.83
CA MET A 320 -6.20 9.15 19.02
C MET A 320 -5.45 9.72 20.23
N ASP A 321 -4.21 9.28 20.45
CA ASP A 321 -3.35 9.79 21.53
C ASP A 321 -3.09 11.30 21.34
N VAL A 322 -2.77 11.74 20.12
CA VAL A 322 -2.55 13.17 19.78
C VAL A 322 -3.83 13.98 19.95
N TYR A 323 -4.98 13.46 19.48
CA TYR A 323 -6.25 14.15 19.65
C TYR A 323 -6.60 14.35 21.12
N TYR A 324 -6.41 13.30 21.92
CA TYR A 324 -6.63 13.36 23.36
C TYR A 324 -5.72 14.41 24.03
N ASP A 325 -4.43 14.40 23.67
CA ASP A 325 -3.46 15.34 24.24
C ASP A 325 -3.71 16.80 23.88
N LEU A 326 -4.22 17.08 22.66
CA LEU A 326 -4.45 18.42 22.18
C LEU A 326 -5.80 19.02 22.60
N PHE A 327 -6.85 18.19 22.69
CA PHE A 327 -8.22 18.69 22.76
C PHE A 327 -8.99 18.25 24.03
N ILE A 328 -8.49 17.24 24.75
CA ILE A 328 -9.17 16.76 25.98
C ILE A 328 -8.41 17.27 27.22
N PRO A 329 -9.07 18.02 28.12
CA PRO A 329 -8.43 18.48 29.34
C PRO A 329 -7.93 17.32 30.21
N LYS A 330 -6.68 17.41 30.67
CA LYS A 330 -6.12 16.42 31.61
C LYS A 330 -6.60 16.73 33.04
N SER A 331 -6.89 15.68 33.79
CA SER A 331 -7.22 15.83 35.22
C SER A 331 -6.05 16.50 35.96
N TRP A 332 -6.37 17.49 36.77
CA TRP A 332 -5.38 18.13 37.64
C TRP A 332 -4.85 17.12 38.67
N GLN A 333 -3.55 16.87 38.63
CA GLN A 333 -2.88 16.03 39.61
C GLN A 333 -2.12 16.94 40.58
N VAL A 334 -2.54 16.94 41.83
CA VAL A 334 -1.71 17.46 42.93
C VAL A 334 -0.61 16.42 43.17
N ARG A 335 0.64 16.82 42.94
CA ARG A 335 1.81 16.06 43.41
C ARG A 335 2.14 16.47 44.83
#